data_765137cdfe20e74b3a28c050bff33c4a
#
_entry.id   765137cdfe20e74b3a28c050bff33c4a
#
_cell.length_a   1.000
_cell.length_b   1.000
_cell.length_c   1.000
_cell.angle_alpha   90.00
_cell.angle_beta   90.00
_cell.angle_gamma   90.00
#
_symmetry.space_group_name_H-M   'P 1'
#
loop_
_entity.id
_entity.type
_entity.pdbx_description
1 polymer ?
#
loop_
_entity_poly.entity_id
_entity_poly.type
_entity_poly.pdbx_seq_one_letter_code
_entity_poly.pdbx_strand_id
1 'polypeptide(L)'
;ARRKLVKEYGEAVVAAFEQSRVCLDMPVVMVTEINGEPDEIKRNVTKKGEKLQYFYAVRSSGGYIQTNRLGNVIHETRIDFVNGVVTGLKDL
;
A
#
# COMPACT_ATOMS: atom_id res chain seq x y z
N ALA A 1 -14.94 8.47 14.98
CA ALA A 1 -16.19 8.35 14.26
C ALA A 1 -16.01 8.67 12.77
N ARG A 2 -16.90 8.14 11.92
CA ARG A 2 -16.84 8.30 10.47
C ARG A 2 -16.80 9.77 10.01
N ARG A 3 -17.56 10.63 10.62
CA ARG A 3 -17.59 12.06 10.27
C ARG A 3 -16.24 12.74 10.37
N LYS A 4 -15.47 12.41 11.39
CA LYS A 4 -14.13 12.96 11.59
C LYS A 4 -13.18 12.47 10.52
N LEU A 5 -13.26 11.20 10.16
CA LEU A 5 -12.44 10.61 9.10
C LEU A 5 -12.79 11.21 7.73
N VAL A 6 -14.07 11.37 7.44
CA VAL A 6 -14.52 11.99 6.18
C VAL A 6 -14.03 13.44 6.08
N LYS A 7 -14.08 14.17 7.16
CA LYS A 7 -13.60 15.56 7.19
C LYS A 7 -12.09 15.65 6.96
N GLU A 8 -11.34 14.68 7.50
CA GLU A 8 -9.87 14.67 7.40
C GLU A 8 -9.37 14.10 6.06
N TYR A 9 -9.97 13.02 5.58
CA TYR A 9 -9.47 12.27 4.42
C TYR A 9 -10.38 12.31 3.19
N GLY A 10 -11.63 12.71 3.35
CA GLY A 10 -12.59 12.74 2.27
C GLY A 10 -13.48 11.50 2.20
N GLU A 11 -14.65 11.66 1.61
CA GLU A 11 -15.67 10.60 1.51
C GLU A 11 -15.17 9.39 0.72
N ALA A 12 -14.48 9.63 -0.41
CA ALA A 12 -14.00 8.55 -1.27
C ALA A 12 -13.00 7.64 -0.54
N VAL A 13 -12.08 8.23 0.24
CA VAL A 13 -11.08 7.48 1.00
C VAL A 13 -11.74 6.66 2.10
N VAL A 14 -12.65 7.26 2.84
CA VAL A 14 -13.35 6.57 3.93
C VAL A 14 -14.22 5.44 3.39
N ALA A 15 -14.95 5.67 2.30
CA ALA A 15 -15.75 4.63 1.67
C ALA A 15 -14.91 3.45 1.19
N ALA A 16 -13.76 3.72 0.57
CA ALA A 16 -12.83 2.67 0.15
C ALA A 16 -12.30 1.89 1.35
N PHE A 17 -11.93 2.57 2.42
CA PHE A 17 -11.45 1.94 3.66
C PHE A 17 -12.51 1.02 4.26
N GLU A 18 -13.76 1.46 4.31
CA GLU A 18 -14.88 0.66 4.82
C GLU A 18 -15.11 -0.61 3.99
N GLN A 19 -14.79 -0.56 2.69
CA GLN A 19 -14.88 -1.69 1.78
C GLN A 19 -13.59 -2.52 1.71
N SER A 20 -12.61 -2.21 2.54
CA SER A 20 -11.28 -2.84 2.55
C SER A 20 -10.58 -2.74 1.18
N ARG A 21 -10.70 -1.60 0.52
CA ARG A 21 -10.06 -1.32 -0.76
C ARG A 21 -9.10 -0.16 -0.64
N VAL A 22 -7.91 -0.31 -1.25
CA VAL A 22 -6.92 0.76 -1.33
C VAL A 22 -7.27 1.70 -2.48
N CYS A 23 -7.20 2.99 -2.24
CA CYS A 23 -7.44 4.00 -3.28
C CYS A 23 -6.39 5.12 -3.19
N LEU A 24 -6.36 5.97 -4.21
CA LEU A 24 -5.49 7.14 -4.20
C LEU A 24 -5.85 8.06 -3.04
N ASP A 25 -4.85 8.78 -2.53
CA ASP A 25 -4.95 9.71 -1.38
C ASP A 25 -5.20 9.02 -0.03
N MET A 26 -5.22 7.69 0.01
CA MET A 26 -5.39 6.95 1.26
C MET A 26 -4.11 7.03 2.10
N PRO A 27 -4.18 7.31 3.42
CA PRO A 27 -2.99 7.32 4.26
C PRO A 27 -2.40 5.93 4.46
N VAL A 28 -1.08 5.87 4.66
CA VAL A 28 -0.32 4.62 4.84
C VAL A 28 -0.94 3.73 5.92
N VAL A 29 -1.37 4.31 7.04
CA VAL A 29 -1.93 3.54 8.15
C VAL A 29 -3.18 2.76 7.74
N MET A 30 -4.01 3.33 6.87
CA MET A 30 -5.21 2.65 6.36
C MET A 30 -4.83 1.51 5.42
N VAL A 31 -3.83 1.73 4.56
CA VAL A 31 -3.34 0.69 3.64
C VAL A 31 -2.79 -0.50 4.44
N THR A 32 -2.03 -0.24 5.48
CA THR A 32 -1.47 -1.28 6.33
C THR A 32 -2.56 -2.08 7.05
N GLU A 33 -3.64 -1.43 7.46
CA GLU A 33 -4.78 -2.14 8.06
C GLU A 33 -5.51 -3.03 7.06
N ILE A 34 -5.65 -2.59 5.80
CA ILE A 34 -6.36 -3.34 4.77
C ILE A 34 -5.51 -4.52 4.27
N ASN A 35 -4.26 -4.26 3.89
CA ASN A 35 -3.40 -5.24 3.21
C ASN A 35 -2.36 -5.88 4.13
N GLY A 36 -2.26 -5.42 5.37
CA GLY A 36 -1.21 -5.88 6.27
C GLY A 36 0.14 -5.27 5.93
N GLU A 37 1.18 -5.78 6.58
CA GLU A 37 2.54 -5.31 6.36
C GLU A 37 3.05 -5.76 4.98
N PRO A 38 3.77 -4.90 4.25
CA PRO A 38 4.35 -5.29 2.97
C PRO A 38 5.54 -6.24 3.17
N ASP A 39 5.85 -7.00 2.13
CA ASP A 39 6.99 -7.93 2.13
C ASP A 39 8.30 -7.20 1.89
N GLU A 40 8.26 -6.05 1.22
CA GLU A 40 9.43 -5.21 1.00
C GLU A 40 9.00 -3.75 1.00
N ILE A 41 9.84 -2.89 1.57
CA ILE A 41 9.63 -1.44 1.59
C ILE A 41 10.86 -0.77 0.99
N LYS A 42 10.64 0.11 0.00
CA LYS A 42 11.68 1.00 -0.50
C LYS A 42 11.33 2.42 -0.08
N ARG A 43 12.26 3.09 0.56
CA ARG A 43 12.08 4.45 1.07
C ARG A 43 13.11 5.39 0.46
N ASN A 44 12.65 6.54 -0.01
CA ASN A 44 13.52 7.57 -0.53
C ASN A 44 13.08 8.92 0.06
N VAL A 45 14.00 9.57 0.77
CA VAL A 45 13.74 10.89 1.38
C VAL A 45 14.55 11.93 0.61
N THR A 46 13.86 12.93 0.08
CA THR A 46 14.47 14.04 -0.66
C THR A 46 14.03 15.36 -0.04
N LYS A 47 14.63 16.47 -0.53
CA LYS A 47 14.21 17.82 -0.12
C LYS A 47 12.75 18.11 -0.45
N LYS A 48 12.19 17.40 -1.43
CA LYS A 48 10.80 17.56 -1.89
C LYS A 48 9.80 16.72 -1.08
N GLY A 49 10.26 15.82 -0.22
CA GLY A 49 9.42 14.98 0.60
C GLY A 49 9.88 13.54 0.65
N GLU A 50 9.05 12.70 1.24
CA GLU A 50 9.33 11.28 1.42
C GLU A 50 8.52 10.46 0.42
N LYS A 51 9.19 9.54 -0.27
CA LYS A 51 8.56 8.53 -1.13
C LYS A 51 8.72 7.16 -0.52
N LEU A 52 7.63 6.43 -0.42
CA LEU A 52 7.63 5.03 0.00
C LEU A 52 7.05 4.17 -1.11
N GLN A 53 7.60 2.97 -1.26
CA GLN A 53 7.05 1.96 -2.14
C GLN A 53 6.86 0.68 -1.34
N TYR A 54 5.63 0.20 -1.27
CA TYR A 54 5.29 -1.05 -0.63
C TYR A 54 5.15 -2.13 -1.69
N PHE A 55 5.87 -3.23 -1.52
CA PHE A 55 5.84 -4.38 -2.41
C PHE A 55 5.21 -5.56 -1.68
N TYR A 56 4.19 -6.12 -2.29
CA TYR A 56 3.53 -7.32 -1.77
C TYR A 56 3.90 -8.50 -2.67
N ALA A 57 4.47 -9.54 -2.07
CA ALA A 57 4.91 -10.72 -2.79
C ALA A 57 3.74 -11.62 -3.20
N VAL A 58 3.91 -12.32 -4.32
CA VAL A 58 2.99 -13.39 -4.70
C VAL A 58 3.14 -14.53 -3.69
N ARG A 59 2.01 -15.00 -3.17
CA ARG A 59 1.99 -16.10 -2.20
C ARG A 59 1.28 -17.32 -2.79
N SER A 60 1.82 -18.50 -2.49
CA SER A 60 1.15 -19.75 -2.83
C SER A 60 -0.07 -19.97 -1.94
N SER A 61 -0.89 -20.97 -2.27
CA SER A 61 -2.07 -21.32 -1.49
C SER A 61 -1.77 -21.66 -0.03
N GLY A 62 -0.55 -22.07 0.27
CA GLY A 62 -0.10 -22.33 1.65
C GLY A 62 0.48 -21.11 2.37
N GLY A 63 0.43 -19.92 1.75
CA GLY A 63 0.96 -18.70 2.33
C GLY A 63 2.46 -18.49 2.15
N TYR A 64 3.14 -19.35 1.41
CA TYR A 64 4.56 -19.23 1.15
C TYR A 64 4.86 -18.17 0.09
N ILE A 65 5.91 -17.37 0.32
CA ILE A 65 6.35 -16.38 -0.67
C ILE A 65 6.96 -17.12 -1.86
N GLN A 66 6.52 -16.75 -3.07
CA GLN A 66 7.04 -17.32 -4.30
C GLN A 66 8.29 -16.58 -4.77
N THR A 67 9.23 -17.34 -5.33
CA THR A 67 10.45 -16.80 -5.90
C THR A 67 10.60 -17.25 -7.36
N ASN A 68 11.39 -16.49 -8.13
CA ASN A 68 11.74 -16.88 -9.49
C ASN A 68 12.90 -17.87 -9.49
N ARG A 69 13.39 -18.25 -10.69
CA ARG A 69 14.50 -19.23 -10.85
C ARG A 69 15.78 -18.78 -10.18
N LEU A 70 15.99 -17.47 -10.02
CA LEU A 70 17.19 -16.91 -9.41
C LEU A 70 17.06 -16.74 -7.89
N GLY A 71 15.92 -17.16 -7.31
CA GLY A 71 15.66 -17.01 -5.88
C GLY A 71 15.16 -15.64 -5.47
N ASN A 72 14.88 -14.73 -6.40
CA ASN A 72 14.33 -13.42 -6.11
C ASN A 72 12.84 -13.51 -5.87
N VAL A 73 12.35 -12.75 -4.89
CA VAL A 73 10.92 -12.69 -4.56
C VAL A 73 10.13 -12.11 -5.74
N ILE A 74 9.04 -12.78 -6.11
CA ILE A 74 8.12 -12.29 -7.12
C ILE A 74 7.10 -11.38 -6.43
N HIS A 75 7.03 -10.11 -6.85
CA HIS A 75 6.08 -9.14 -6.31
C HIS A 75 4.80 -9.10 -7.15
N GLU A 76 3.66 -9.09 -6.48
CA GLU A 76 2.34 -9.05 -7.12
C GLU A 76 1.84 -7.62 -7.29
N THR A 77 2.05 -6.79 -6.29
CA THR A 77 1.49 -5.43 -6.24
C THR A 77 2.51 -4.46 -5.69
N ARG A 78 2.56 -3.27 -6.28
CA ARG A 78 3.35 -2.15 -5.77
C ARG A 78 2.40 -0.99 -5.44
N ILE A 79 2.55 -0.42 -4.26
CA ILE A 79 1.81 0.77 -3.85
C ILE A 79 2.81 1.88 -3.60
N ASP A 80 2.65 3.00 -4.30
CA ASP A 80 3.51 4.18 -4.16
C ASP A 80 2.86 5.20 -3.23
N PHE A 81 3.66 5.72 -2.31
CA PHE A 81 3.24 6.77 -1.36
C PHE A 81 4.14 7.99 -1.51
N VAL A 82 3.54 9.17 -1.43
CA VAL A 82 4.29 10.43 -1.31
C VAL A 82 3.73 11.17 -0.11
N ASN A 83 4.63 11.54 0.82
CA ASN A 83 4.25 12.23 2.07
C ASN A 83 3.13 11.52 2.84
N GLY A 84 3.18 10.19 2.87
CA GLY A 84 2.29 9.37 3.69
C GLY A 84 0.93 9.06 3.08
N VAL A 85 0.70 9.41 1.81
CA VAL A 85 -0.56 9.08 1.12
C VAL A 85 -0.29 8.37 -0.21
N VAL A 86 -1.24 7.52 -0.61
CA VAL A 86 -1.13 6.75 -1.86
C VAL A 86 -1.19 7.69 -3.07
N THR A 87 -0.18 7.59 -3.93
CA THR A 87 -0.14 8.35 -5.20
C THR A 87 -0.17 7.44 -6.42
N GLY A 88 0.04 6.14 -6.25
CA GLY A 88 0.01 5.19 -7.34
C GLY A 88 -0.22 3.77 -6.87
N LEU A 89 -0.92 3.01 -7.67
CA LEU A 89 -1.19 1.58 -7.48
C LEU A 89 -0.81 0.86 -8.77
N LYS A 90 -0.03 -0.20 -8.65
CA LYS A 90 0.38 -0.97 -9.82
C LYS A 90 0.38 -2.46 -9.52
N ASP A 91 -0.30 -3.23 -10.37
CA ASP A 91 -0.19 -4.67 -10.38
C ASP A 91 0.99 -5.05 -11.27
N LEU A 92 1.87 -5.89 -10.74
CA LEU A 92 3.12 -6.27 -11.41
C LEU A 92 3.00 -7.58 -12.17
#